data_c2577239e793da903fd078168a603ce6
#
_entry.id   c2577239e793da903fd078168a603ce6
#
_cell.length_a   1.000
_cell.length_b   1.000
_cell.length_c   1.000
_cell.angle_alpha   90.00
_cell.angle_beta   90.00
_cell.angle_gamma   90.00
#
_symmetry.space_group_name_H-M   'P 1'
#
loop_
_entity.id
_entity.type
_entity.pdbx_description
1 polymer ?
#
loop_
_entity_poly.entity_id
_entity_poly.type
_entity_poly.pdbx_seq_one_letter_code
_entity_poly.pdbx_strand_id
1 'polypeptide(L)'
;MALNIAAQDITGVWAQRDSASENGVEMTVSDTLKIAKDGSFYNAAIMEMSMEDGSGQKTTIKMLVSCSGAWDYEAGVLTQTYDAKSIRSEMIEQPEGFPKMFANMIAKKSVSELKKHAKRPQRSTVLTLTSDTLRLKDTMEKNPETDSYMRVKTEL
;
A
#
# COMPACT_ATOMS: atom_id res chain seq x y z
N MET A 1 21.58 -8.77 -33.89
CA MET A 1 20.18 -8.48 -33.63
C MET A 1 19.98 -8.35 -32.13
N ALA A 2 19.83 -7.16 -31.63
CA ALA A 2 19.39 -6.99 -30.27
C ALA A 2 17.94 -7.49 -30.21
N LEU A 3 17.71 -8.57 -29.48
CA LEU A 3 16.37 -8.93 -29.04
C LEU A 3 15.85 -7.75 -28.22
N ASN A 4 15.02 -6.92 -28.82
CA ASN A 4 14.18 -6.00 -28.08
C ASN A 4 13.25 -6.88 -27.22
N ILE A 5 13.72 -7.24 -26.04
CA ILE A 5 12.82 -7.65 -24.98
C ILE A 5 12.06 -6.37 -24.70
N ALA A 6 10.83 -6.29 -25.21
CA ALA A 6 9.93 -5.20 -24.89
C ALA A 6 9.94 -5.05 -23.36
N ALA A 7 10.39 -3.89 -22.87
CA ALA A 7 10.37 -3.63 -21.44
C ALA A 7 8.97 -3.93 -20.95
N GLN A 8 8.83 -4.86 -19.99
CA GLN A 8 7.54 -5.18 -19.39
C GLN A 8 6.92 -3.88 -18.88
N ASP A 9 5.66 -3.69 -19.21
CA ASP A 9 4.93 -2.48 -18.86
C ASP A 9 4.59 -2.53 -17.37
N ILE A 10 5.18 -1.62 -16.59
CA ILE A 10 4.89 -1.48 -15.17
C ILE A 10 3.52 -0.84 -14.91
N THR A 11 2.93 -0.21 -15.92
CA THR A 11 1.60 0.40 -15.77
C THR A 11 0.51 -0.64 -15.56
N GLY A 12 -0.52 -0.27 -14.82
CA GLY A 12 -1.64 -1.13 -14.52
C GLY A 12 -2.05 -1.06 -13.06
N VAL A 13 -2.87 -1.99 -12.65
CA VAL A 13 -3.34 -2.12 -11.28
C VAL A 13 -2.70 -3.33 -10.64
N TRP A 14 -2.05 -3.12 -9.52
CA TRP A 14 -1.31 -4.12 -8.77
C TRP A 14 -1.90 -4.25 -7.37
N ALA A 15 -2.05 -5.47 -6.87
CA ALA A 15 -2.61 -5.72 -5.55
C ALA A 15 -1.74 -6.68 -4.76
N GLN A 16 -1.64 -6.44 -3.46
CA GLN A 16 -1.05 -7.37 -2.51
C GLN A 16 -1.93 -7.45 -1.27
N ARG A 17 -1.84 -8.57 -0.59
CA ARG A 17 -2.49 -8.79 0.69
C ARG A 17 -1.51 -9.43 1.65
N ASP A 18 -1.43 -8.84 2.84
CA ASP A 18 -0.55 -9.32 3.89
C ASP A 18 -1.34 -9.48 5.18
N SER A 19 -1.01 -10.50 5.97
CA SER A 19 -1.69 -10.80 7.22
C SER A 19 -0.67 -11.10 8.30
N ALA A 20 -0.90 -10.56 9.48
CA ALA A 20 -0.10 -10.82 10.67
C ALA A 20 -1.02 -11.05 11.87
N SER A 21 -0.59 -11.89 12.79
CA SER A 21 -1.28 -12.14 14.05
C SER A 21 -0.28 -12.01 15.19
N GLU A 22 -0.59 -11.13 16.14
CA GLU A 22 0.24 -10.90 17.31
C GLU A 22 -0.64 -10.55 18.52
N ASN A 23 -0.38 -11.24 19.65
CA ASN A 23 -1.08 -10.98 20.92
C ASN A 23 -2.62 -10.99 20.83
N GLY A 24 -3.19 -11.92 20.04
CA GLY A 24 -4.64 -12.03 19.85
C GLY A 24 -5.26 -11.00 18.92
N VAL A 25 -4.44 -10.15 18.29
CA VAL A 25 -4.85 -9.20 17.28
C VAL A 25 -4.48 -9.74 15.91
N GLU A 26 -5.47 -9.90 15.04
CA GLU A 26 -5.27 -10.23 13.63
C GLU A 26 -5.30 -8.94 12.81
N MET A 27 -4.28 -8.71 11.99
CA MET A 27 -4.23 -7.58 11.10
C MET A 27 -4.05 -8.05 9.65
N THR A 28 -4.89 -7.54 8.77
CA THR A 28 -4.79 -7.75 7.33
C THR A 28 -4.68 -6.41 6.64
N VAL A 29 -3.71 -6.29 5.73
CA VAL A 29 -3.55 -5.13 4.88
C VAL A 29 -3.75 -5.56 3.44
N SER A 30 -4.73 -4.97 2.77
CA SER A 30 -4.97 -5.15 1.34
C SER A 30 -4.57 -3.86 0.64
N ASP A 31 -3.51 -3.92 -0.14
CA ASP A 31 -2.89 -2.77 -0.80
C ASP A 31 -3.12 -2.85 -2.30
N THR A 32 -3.56 -1.74 -2.88
CA THR A 32 -3.76 -1.59 -4.33
C THR A 32 -2.92 -0.41 -4.82
N LEU A 33 -2.07 -0.68 -5.79
CA LEU A 33 -1.22 0.32 -6.44
C LEU A 33 -1.61 0.44 -7.90
N LYS A 34 -2.10 1.59 -8.31
CA LYS A 34 -2.38 1.91 -9.71
C LYS A 34 -1.26 2.78 -10.26
N ILE A 35 -0.58 2.29 -11.27
CA ILE A 35 0.46 3.02 -11.99
C ILE A 35 -0.11 3.40 -13.35
N ALA A 36 -0.37 4.67 -13.58
CA ALA A 36 -1.03 5.15 -14.78
C ALA A 36 -0.03 5.63 -15.85
N LYS A 37 -0.41 5.51 -17.10
CA LYS A 37 0.43 5.90 -18.25
C LYS A 37 0.72 7.40 -18.33
N ASP A 38 -0.09 8.21 -17.67
CA ASP A 38 0.09 9.67 -17.61
C ASP A 38 1.18 10.13 -16.65
N GLY A 39 1.87 9.20 -15.98
CA GLY A 39 2.91 9.49 -14.98
C GLY A 39 2.39 9.65 -13.56
N SER A 40 1.11 9.45 -13.33
CA SER A 40 0.53 9.47 -11.99
C SER A 40 0.42 8.07 -11.39
N PHE A 41 0.42 7.98 -10.07
CA PHE A 41 0.05 6.77 -9.35
C PHE A 41 -1.01 7.08 -8.28
N TYR A 42 -1.76 6.05 -7.92
CA TYR A 42 -2.69 6.06 -6.81
C TYR A 42 -2.47 4.81 -5.98
N ASN A 43 -2.38 4.98 -4.68
CA ASN A 43 -2.23 3.88 -3.73
C ASN A 43 -3.36 3.92 -2.72
N ALA A 44 -3.98 2.78 -2.47
CA ALA A 44 -5.04 2.61 -1.47
C ALA A 44 -4.80 1.34 -0.68
N ALA A 45 -4.70 1.46 0.63
CA ALA A 45 -4.55 0.34 1.53
C ALA A 45 -5.77 0.25 2.46
N ILE A 46 -6.37 -0.93 2.53
CA ILE A 46 -7.42 -1.23 3.50
C ILE A 46 -6.78 -2.03 4.63
N MET A 47 -6.78 -1.46 5.81
CA MET A 47 -6.28 -2.09 7.03
C MET A 47 -7.49 -2.63 7.81
N GLU A 48 -7.49 -3.93 8.07
CA GLU A 48 -8.49 -4.60 8.88
C GLU A 48 -7.83 -5.18 10.13
N MET A 49 -8.31 -4.76 11.29
CA MET A 49 -7.85 -5.28 12.58
C MET A 49 -9.01 -5.96 13.29
N SER A 50 -8.79 -7.20 13.70
CA SER A 50 -9.77 -7.98 14.49
C SER A 50 -9.14 -8.40 15.80
N MET A 51 -9.88 -8.21 16.88
CA MET A 51 -9.45 -8.65 18.21
C MET A 51 -10.65 -9.29 18.95
N GLU A 52 -10.37 -10.28 19.78
CA GLU A 52 -11.37 -10.86 20.67
C GLU A 52 -11.38 -10.08 21.98
N ASP A 53 -12.57 -9.75 22.45
CA ASP A 53 -12.75 -9.28 23.83
C ASP A 53 -12.74 -10.46 24.82
N GLY A 54 -12.74 -10.18 26.12
CA GLY A 54 -12.75 -11.19 27.15
C GLY A 54 -13.96 -12.12 27.16
N SER A 55 -14.99 -11.86 26.35
CA SER A 55 -16.19 -12.69 26.18
C SER A 55 -16.14 -13.61 24.96
N GLY A 56 -15.04 -13.57 24.18
CA GLY A 56 -14.89 -14.32 22.93
C GLY A 56 -15.54 -13.64 21.72
N GLN A 57 -16.05 -12.42 21.88
CA GLN A 57 -16.65 -11.67 20.79
C GLN A 57 -15.58 -10.95 19.97
N LYS A 58 -15.59 -11.16 18.63
CA LYS A 58 -14.68 -10.46 17.71
C LYS A 58 -15.15 -9.04 17.45
N THR A 59 -14.20 -8.12 17.59
CA THR A 59 -14.36 -6.71 17.22
C THR A 59 -13.47 -6.42 16.03
N THR A 60 -14.03 -5.86 14.96
CA THR A 60 -13.32 -5.55 13.73
C THR A 60 -13.37 -4.06 13.42
N ILE A 61 -12.21 -3.52 13.07
CA ILE A 61 -12.04 -2.14 12.61
C ILE A 61 -11.47 -2.19 11.18
N LYS A 62 -12.06 -1.43 10.27
CA LYS A 62 -11.53 -1.24 8.92
C LYS A 62 -11.24 0.22 8.65
N MET A 63 -10.06 0.48 8.12
CA MET A 63 -9.62 1.82 7.76
C MET A 63 -9.05 1.82 6.35
N LEU A 64 -9.45 2.81 5.55
CA LEU A 64 -8.85 3.07 4.24
C LEU A 64 -7.82 4.19 4.39
N VAL A 65 -6.62 3.94 3.88
CA VAL A 65 -5.58 4.96 3.76
C VAL A 65 -5.22 5.07 2.29
N SER A 66 -5.23 6.27 1.74
CA SER A 66 -4.96 6.49 0.32
C SER A 66 -4.06 7.70 0.09
N CYS A 67 -3.35 7.64 -1.01
CA CYS A 67 -2.51 8.74 -1.48
C CYS A 67 -2.30 8.65 -2.99
N SER A 68 -1.82 9.72 -3.57
CA SER A 68 -1.45 9.79 -4.98
C SER A 68 -0.15 10.56 -5.16
N GLY A 69 0.37 10.54 -6.37
CA GLY A 69 1.57 11.26 -6.71
C GLY A 69 2.01 10.98 -8.14
N ALA A 70 3.29 11.20 -8.39
CA ALA A 70 3.93 10.96 -9.68
C ALA A 70 4.92 9.80 -9.57
N TRP A 71 5.09 9.08 -10.67
CA TRP A 71 6.06 7.98 -10.74
C TRP A 71 7.00 8.14 -11.92
N ASP A 72 8.17 7.53 -11.78
CA ASP A 72 9.14 7.34 -12.83
C ASP A 72 9.76 5.94 -12.68
N TYR A 73 10.05 5.30 -13.80
CA TYR A 73 10.69 3.99 -13.82
C TYR A 73 11.86 4.02 -14.80
N GLU A 74 13.06 3.91 -14.25
CA GLU A 74 14.28 3.98 -15.04
C GLU A 74 15.36 3.06 -14.43
N ALA A 75 16.03 2.31 -15.30
CA ALA A 75 17.15 1.44 -14.91
C ALA A 75 16.83 0.47 -13.76
N GLY A 76 15.62 -0.08 -13.75
CA GLY A 76 15.18 -1.03 -12.73
C GLY A 76 14.78 -0.40 -11.40
N VAL A 77 14.66 0.92 -11.34
CA VAL A 77 14.26 1.66 -10.13
C VAL A 77 12.93 2.38 -10.37
N LEU A 78 11.95 2.06 -9.53
CA LEU A 78 10.69 2.79 -9.46
C LEU A 78 10.84 3.93 -8.45
N THR A 79 10.65 5.15 -8.89
CA THR A 79 10.65 6.33 -8.04
C THR A 79 9.23 6.85 -7.93
N GLN A 80 8.76 7.02 -6.70
CA GLN A 80 7.42 7.55 -6.40
C GLN A 80 7.55 8.83 -5.59
N THR A 81 6.94 9.90 -6.09
CA THR A 81 6.87 11.20 -5.41
C THR A 81 5.45 11.41 -4.94
N TYR A 82 5.25 11.32 -3.63
CA TYR A 82 3.94 11.41 -3.00
C TYR A 82 3.48 12.87 -2.90
N ASP A 83 2.22 13.11 -3.26
CA ASP A 83 1.57 14.38 -2.98
C ASP A 83 1.03 14.37 -1.54
N ALA A 84 1.67 15.12 -0.66
CA ALA A 84 1.29 15.19 0.75
C ALA A 84 -0.17 15.63 0.97
N LYS A 85 -0.71 16.45 0.08
CA LYS A 85 -2.09 16.93 0.14
C LYS A 85 -3.12 15.87 -0.22
N SER A 86 -2.70 14.81 -0.91
CA SER A 86 -3.57 13.70 -1.31
C SER A 86 -3.76 12.66 -0.22
N ILE A 87 -2.91 12.66 0.81
CA ILE A 87 -2.94 11.64 1.86
C ILE A 87 -4.22 11.77 2.69
N ARG A 88 -4.99 10.69 2.72
CA ARG A 88 -6.27 10.61 3.42
C ARG A 88 -6.38 9.32 4.19
N SER A 89 -7.11 9.38 5.29
CA SER A 89 -7.58 8.21 6.01
C SER A 89 -9.07 8.31 6.26
N GLU A 90 -9.75 7.19 6.15
CA GLU A 90 -11.20 7.09 6.36
C GLU A 90 -11.49 5.81 7.12
N MET A 91 -12.28 5.92 8.18
CA MET A 91 -12.79 4.76 8.92
C MET A 91 -13.97 4.18 8.15
N ILE A 92 -13.82 2.95 7.63
CA ILE A 92 -14.86 2.26 6.85
C ILE A 92 -15.82 1.53 7.79
N GLU A 93 -15.28 0.85 8.81
CA GLU A 93 -16.04 0.06 9.76
C GLU A 93 -15.51 0.30 11.16
N GLN A 94 -16.42 0.64 12.06
CA GLN A 94 -16.12 0.92 13.46
C GLN A 94 -17.23 0.30 14.32
N PRO A 95 -16.89 -0.56 15.29
CA PRO A 95 -17.92 -1.15 16.17
C PRO A 95 -18.54 -0.12 17.09
N GLU A 96 -19.79 -0.35 17.45
CA GLU A 96 -20.47 0.44 18.49
C GLU A 96 -19.67 0.38 19.81
N GLY A 97 -19.56 1.51 20.49
CA GLY A 97 -18.83 1.61 21.74
C GLY A 97 -17.30 1.68 21.61
N PHE A 98 -16.77 1.60 20.39
CA PHE A 98 -15.35 1.80 20.19
C PHE A 98 -15.01 3.29 20.40
N PRO A 99 -14.01 3.61 21.22
CA PRO A 99 -13.68 5.01 21.47
C PRO A 99 -13.26 5.74 20.20
N LYS A 100 -14.01 6.78 19.82
CA LYS A 100 -13.67 7.66 18.68
C LYS A 100 -12.25 8.22 18.78
N MET A 101 -11.81 8.49 20.00
CA MET A 101 -10.45 8.98 20.28
C MET A 101 -9.39 8.00 19.81
N PHE A 102 -9.60 6.71 20.04
CA PHE A 102 -8.64 5.65 19.62
C PHE A 102 -8.62 5.48 18.11
N ALA A 103 -9.79 5.48 17.47
CA ALA A 103 -9.91 5.45 16.01
C ALA A 103 -9.21 6.65 15.36
N ASN A 104 -9.42 7.85 15.88
CA ASN A 104 -8.79 9.06 15.40
C ASN A 104 -7.26 9.03 15.59
N MET A 105 -6.78 8.44 16.67
CA MET A 105 -5.35 8.28 16.94
C MET A 105 -4.69 7.37 15.91
N ILE A 106 -5.30 6.24 15.59
CA ILE A 106 -4.80 5.30 14.57
C ILE A 106 -4.77 5.98 13.20
N ALA A 107 -5.85 6.68 12.83
CA ALA A 107 -5.96 7.39 11.57
C ALA A 107 -4.89 8.49 11.45
N LYS A 108 -4.69 9.29 12.47
CA LYS A 108 -3.67 10.34 12.51
C LYS A 108 -2.25 9.78 12.41
N LYS A 109 -1.99 8.67 13.09
CA LYS A 109 -0.69 8.00 13.04
C LYS A 109 -0.39 7.50 11.63
N SER A 110 -1.34 6.87 10.97
CA SER A 110 -1.20 6.37 9.60
C SER A 110 -0.93 7.50 8.61
N VAL A 111 -1.66 8.60 8.69
CA VAL A 111 -1.43 9.80 7.86
C VAL A 111 -0.07 10.42 8.14
N SER A 112 0.34 10.51 9.41
CA SER A 112 1.63 11.06 9.80
C SER A 112 2.80 10.24 9.25
N GLU A 113 2.70 8.91 9.28
CA GLU A 113 3.73 8.03 8.70
C GLU A 113 3.84 8.23 7.18
N LEU A 114 2.71 8.28 6.47
CA LEU A 114 2.72 8.55 5.03
C LEU A 114 3.27 9.93 4.69
N LYS A 115 2.98 10.94 5.48
CA LYS A 115 3.54 12.29 5.28
C LYS A 115 5.06 12.33 5.40
N LYS A 116 5.66 11.45 6.18
CA LYS A 116 7.12 11.30 6.23
C LYS A 116 7.67 10.83 4.89
N HIS A 117 6.98 9.88 4.23
CA HIS A 117 7.35 9.42 2.90
C HIS A 117 7.18 10.50 1.82
N ALA A 118 6.26 11.45 2.02
CA ALA A 118 6.04 12.54 1.09
C ALA A 118 7.12 13.64 1.12
N LYS A 119 8.02 13.62 2.10
CA LYS A 119 9.09 14.63 2.23
C LYS A 119 10.19 14.49 1.18
N ARG A 120 10.34 13.32 0.59
CA ARG A 120 11.34 13.04 -0.45
C ARG A 120 10.86 11.91 -1.36
N PRO A 121 11.36 11.84 -2.60
CA PRO A 121 11.02 10.72 -3.48
C PRO A 121 11.38 9.38 -2.86
N GLN A 122 10.48 8.41 -2.98
CA GLN A 122 10.69 7.03 -2.52
C GLN A 122 11.19 6.18 -3.70
N ARG A 123 12.24 5.43 -3.48
CA ARG A 123 12.86 4.61 -4.50
C ARG A 123 12.80 3.15 -4.13
N SER A 124 12.36 2.33 -5.07
CA SER A 124 12.31 0.88 -4.92
C SER A 124 13.02 0.22 -6.09
N THR A 125 13.85 -0.77 -5.81
CA THR A 125 14.40 -1.64 -6.84
C THR A 125 13.31 -2.60 -7.30
N VAL A 126 13.08 -2.67 -8.60
CA VAL A 126 12.17 -3.65 -9.19
C VAL A 126 12.92 -4.96 -9.34
N LEU A 127 12.62 -5.92 -8.47
CA LEU A 127 13.26 -7.24 -8.48
C LEU A 127 12.66 -8.15 -9.54
N THR A 128 11.36 -8.04 -9.76
CA THR A 128 10.62 -8.85 -10.74
C THR A 128 9.52 -7.99 -11.35
N LEU A 129 9.45 -8.01 -12.67
CA LEU A 129 8.36 -7.40 -13.41
C LEU A 129 7.98 -8.34 -14.56
N THR A 130 6.83 -8.96 -14.43
CA THR A 130 6.23 -9.84 -15.46
C THR A 130 4.85 -9.32 -15.81
N SER A 131 4.14 -10.03 -16.70
CA SER A 131 2.73 -9.70 -17.00
C SER A 131 1.83 -9.78 -15.76
N ASP A 132 2.19 -10.59 -14.76
CA ASP A 132 1.33 -10.91 -13.61
C ASP A 132 1.90 -10.49 -12.27
N THR A 133 3.22 -10.29 -12.18
CA THR A 133 3.91 -10.10 -10.89
C THR A 133 4.81 -8.87 -10.91
N LEU A 134 4.74 -8.09 -9.83
CA LEU A 134 5.62 -6.98 -9.54
C LEU A 134 6.20 -7.16 -8.13
N ARG A 135 7.52 -7.27 -8.03
CA ARG A 135 8.21 -7.34 -6.72
C ARG A 135 9.12 -6.13 -6.56
N LEU A 136 8.92 -5.45 -5.46
CA LEU A 136 9.65 -4.22 -5.12
C LEU A 136 10.43 -4.40 -3.83
N LYS A 137 11.63 -3.82 -3.79
CA LYS A 137 12.44 -3.72 -2.58
C LYS A 137 12.77 -2.26 -2.32
N ASP A 138 12.32 -1.73 -1.19
CA ASP A 138 12.62 -0.36 -0.80
C ASP A 138 14.13 -0.19 -0.61
N THR A 139 14.71 0.79 -1.28
CA THR A 139 16.15 1.10 -1.18
C THR A 139 16.47 2.10 -0.07
N MET A 140 15.45 2.67 0.55
CA MET A 140 15.58 3.74 1.53
C MET A 140 15.59 3.22 2.98
N GLU A 141 15.14 2.00 3.21
CA GLU A 141 15.07 1.38 4.52
C GLU A 141 16.34 0.58 4.83
N LYS A 142 16.67 0.53 6.11
CA LYS A 142 17.88 -0.17 6.60
C LYS A 142 17.75 -1.70 6.47
N ASN A 143 16.54 -2.23 6.66
CA ASN A 143 16.19 -3.64 6.48
C ASN A 143 14.93 -3.75 5.64
N PRO A 144 15.05 -3.56 4.32
CA PRO A 144 13.87 -3.48 3.47
C PRO A 144 13.20 -4.83 3.31
N GLU A 145 11.88 -4.84 3.50
CA GLU A 145 11.04 -5.96 3.12
C GLU A 145 10.78 -5.91 1.62
N THR A 146 10.48 -7.07 1.06
CA THR A 146 10.08 -7.19 -0.35
C THR A 146 8.57 -7.17 -0.44
N ASP A 147 8.03 -6.21 -1.19
CA ASP A 147 6.62 -6.16 -1.52
C ASP A 147 6.36 -6.97 -2.80
N SER A 148 5.40 -7.86 -2.76
CA SER A 148 5.03 -8.71 -3.88
C SER A 148 3.58 -8.45 -4.27
N TYR A 149 3.42 -7.88 -5.45
CA TYR A 149 2.11 -7.53 -6.01
C TYR A 149 1.74 -8.49 -7.13
N MET A 150 0.46 -8.74 -7.28
CA MET A 150 -0.15 -9.43 -8.43
C MET A 150 -0.93 -8.42 -9.27
N ARG A 151 -0.86 -8.56 -10.59
CA ARG A 151 -1.64 -7.72 -11.49
C ARG A 151 -3.11 -8.05 -11.35
N VAL A 152 -3.91 -7.01 -11.15
CA VAL A 152 -5.37 -7.12 -11.17
C VAL A 152 -5.81 -7.12 -12.64
N LYS A 153 -6.49 -8.19 -13.07
CA LYS A 153 -7.12 -8.25 -14.38
C LYS A 153 -8.40 -7.44 -14.30
N THR A 154 -8.43 -6.32 -14.99
CA THR A 154 -9.68 -5.59 -15.21
C THR A 154 -10.43 -6.29 -16.34
N GLU A 155 -11.58 -6.88 -16.02
CA GLU A 155 -12.52 -7.30 -17.05
C GLU A 155 -13.06 -6.04 -17.73
N LEU A 156 -12.85 -5.99 -19.03
CA LEU A 156 -13.48 -4.96 -19.86
C LEU A 156 -14.94 -5.33 -20.13
#